data_e604d3bee4fc3647ca4f9e2c92ed1f97
#
_entry.id   e604d3bee4fc3647ca4f9e2c92ed1f97
#
_cell.length_a   1.000
_cell.length_b   1.000
_cell.length_c   1.000
_cell.angle_alpha   90.00
_cell.angle_beta   90.00
_cell.angle_gamma   90.00
#
_symmetry.space_group_name_H-M   'P 1'
#
loop_
_entity.id
_entity.type
_entity.pdbx_description
1 polymer ?
#
loop_
_entity_poly.entity_id
_entity_poly.type
_entity_poly.pdbx_seq_one_letter_code
_entity_poly.pdbx_strand_id
1 'polypeptide(L)'
;MKEKDKRIIEILKKDSRVPVIAISKKTGIPDTTIHFRLKKIQEWVDRFTLCMDHEKMGYTLYMLEVEPERYALDFITEKNVESVINNLRKIEGVLFVAQCNGSMVAFCRSKERPNIEIPGASVRRILPIKRRWGNFAEY
;
A
#
# COMPACT_ATOMS: atom_id res chain seq x y z
N MET A 1 9.48 -19.78 -7.88
CA MET A 1 10.52 -19.05 -7.11
C MET A 1 11.45 -20.05 -6.44
N LYS A 2 12.76 -19.91 -6.61
CA LYS A 2 13.75 -20.84 -6.04
C LYS A 2 13.97 -20.55 -4.54
N GLU A 3 14.41 -21.57 -3.79
CA GLU A 3 14.62 -21.43 -2.34
C GLU A 3 15.64 -20.32 -1.97
N LYS A 4 16.70 -20.19 -2.76
CA LYS A 4 17.68 -19.09 -2.59
C LYS A 4 17.04 -17.71 -2.74
N ASP A 5 16.07 -17.55 -3.67
CA ASP A 5 15.37 -16.28 -3.89
C ASP A 5 14.50 -15.92 -2.69
N LYS A 6 13.79 -16.89 -2.11
CA LYS A 6 12.99 -16.70 -0.89
C LYS A 6 13.84 -16.18 0.26
N ARG A 7 14.99 -16.81 0.51
CA ARG A 7 15.92 -16.41 1.58
C ARG A 7 16.44 -14.98 1.39
N ILE A 8 16.76 -14.58 0.16
CA ILE A 8 17.19 -13.21 -0.16
C ILE A 8 16.03 -12.23 0.08
N ILE A 9 14.83 -12.54 -0.43
CA ILE A 9 13.64 -11.69 -0.27
C ILE A 9 13.28 -11.48 1.20
N GLU A 10 13.36 -12.52 2.04
CA GLU A 10 13.08 -12.38 3.48
C GLU A 10 14.04 -11.43 4.20
N ILE A 11 15.28 -11.33 3.73
CA ILE A 11 16.23 -10.33 4.26
C ILE A 11 15.86 -8.93 3.75
N LEU A 12 15.56 -8.80 2.44
CA LEU A 12 15.21 -7.52 1.83
C LEU A 12 13.89 -6.95 2.37
N LYS A 13 12.93 -7.79 2.75
CA LYS A 13 11.70 -7.35 3.42
C LYS A 13 11.95 -6.67 4.76
N LYS A 14 13.02 -7.05 5.47
CA LYS A 14 13.39 -6.45 6.75
C LYS A 14 14.22 -5.18 6.57
N ASP A 15 15.12 -5.20 5.60
CA ASP A 15 15.98 -4.08 5.25
C ASP A 15 16.33 -4.15 3.76
N SER A 16 15.68 -3.32 2.96
CA SER A 16 15.91 -3.27 1.50
C SER A 16 17.28 -2.69 1.11
N ARG A 17 18.00 -2.08 2.04
CA ARG A 17 19.33 -1.48 1.82
C ARG A 17 20.48 -2.38 2.27
N VAL A 18 20.18 -3.59 2.72
CA VAL A 18 21.22 -4.51 3.21
C VAL A 18 22.25 -4.79 2.11
N PRO A 19 23.57 -4.62 2.37
CA PRO A 19 24.62 -4.90 1.39
C PRO A 19 24.67 -6.37 1.00
N VAL A 20 25.04 -6.66 -0.25
CA VAL A 20 25.17 -8.04 -0.78
C VAL A 20 26.07 -8.90 0.11
N ILE A 21 27.18 -8.35 0.60
CA ILE A 21 28.11 -9.04 1.51
C ILE A 21 27.39 -9.49 2.79
N ALA A 22 26.48 -8.67 3.34
CA ALA A 22 25.73 -9.03 4.53
C ALA A 22 24.67 -10.12 4.23
N ILE A 23 24.07 -10.09 3.06
CA ILE A 23 23.17 -11.16 2.60
C ILE A 23 23.95 -12.47 2.46
N SER A 24 25.13 -12.42 1.84
CA SER A 24 26.03 -13.58 1.67
C SER A 24 26.39 -14.21 3.02
N LYS A 25 26.83 -13.40 3.98
CA LYS A 25 27.15 -13.87 5.33
C LYS A 25 25.97 -14.54 6.04
N LYS A 26 24.76 -13.98 5.89
CA LYS A 26 23.53 -14.52 6.52
C LYS A 26 23.00 -15.77 5.85
N THR A 27 23.20 -15.91 4.55
CA THR A 27 22.60 -17.00 3.75
C THR A 27 23.55 -18.10 3.38
N GLY A 28 24.87 -17.83 3.41
CA GLY A 28 25.91 -18.71 2.85
C GLY A 28 25.90 -18.79 1.31
N ILE A 29 25.19 -17.88 0.64
CA ILE A 29 25.13 -17.81 -0.83
C ILE A 29 26.28 -16.92 -1.31
N PRO A 30 27.10 -17.34 -2.30
CA PRO A 30 28.17 -16.52 -2.85
C PRO A 30 27.65 -15.18 -3.42
N ASP A 31 28.41 -14.09 -3.25
CA ASP A 31 28.06 -12.73 -3.68
C ASP A 31 27.67 -12.65 -5.16
N THR A 32 28.45 -13.32 -6.01
CA THR A 32 28.17 -13.37 -7.46
C THR A 32 26.79 -14.00 -7.76
N THR A 33 26.43 -15.03 -7.01
CA THR A 33 25.11 -15.65 -7.11
C THR A 33 24.02 -14.70 -6.63
N ILE A 34 24.26 -13.95 -5.53
CA ILE A 34 23.28 -12.99 -5.02
C ILE A 34 23.07 -11.87 -6.03
N HIS A 35 24.11 -11.29 -6.61
CA HIS A 35 23.98 -10.28 -7.65
C HIS A 35 23.13 -10.75 -8.82
N PHE A 36 23.37 -11.96 -9.32
CA PHE A 36 22.58 -12.54 -10.39
C PHE A 36 21.10 -12.75 -9.97
N ARG A 37 20.87 -13.19 -8.72
CA ARG A 37 19.53 -13.42 -8.19
C ARG A 37 18.78 -12.13 -7.97
N LEU A 38 19.43 -11.07 -7.47
CA LEU A 38 18.81 -9.76 -7.29
C LEU A 38 18.27 -9.19 -8.59
N LYS A 39 19.00 -9.31 -9.71
CA LYS A 39 18.49 -8.92 -11.03
C LYS A 39 17.18 -9.62 -11.39
N LYS A 40 17.07 -10.93 -11.10
CA LYS A 40 15.83 -11.69 -11.34
C LYS A 40 14.73 -11.35 -10.36
N ILE A 41 15.05 -11.10 -9.09
CA ILE A 41 14.09 -10.69 -8.07
C ILE A 41 13.48 -9.33 -8.42
N GLN A 42 14.26 -8.41 -8.98
CA GLN A 42 13.77 -7.09 -9.43
C GLN A 42 12.66 -7.19 -10.48
N GLU A 43 12.62 -8.24 -11.30
CA GLU A 43 11.51 -8.47 -12.24
C GLU A 43 10.16 -8.71 -11.55
N TRP A 44 10.16 -9.13 -10.27
CA TRP A 44 8.97 -9.40 -9.47
C TRP A 44 8.67 -8.31 -8.44
N VAL A 45 9.58 -7.36 -8.28
CA VAL A 45 9.44 -6.24 -7.34
C VAL A 45 8.88 -5.05 -8.09
N ASP A 46 7.66 -4.67 -7.75
CA ASP A 46 7.01 -3.49 -8.33
C ASP A 46 7.79 -2.21 -7.98
N ARG A 47 8.15 -2.07 -6.69
CA ARG A 47 8.92 -0.91 -6.21
C ARG A 47 9.62 -1.18 -4.88
N PHE A 48 10.63 -0.37 -4.59
CA PHE A 48 11.18 -0.18 -3.25
C PHE A 48 10.57 1.07 -2.64
N THR A 49 10.04 0.97 -1.44
CA THR A 49 9.39 2.08 -0.75
C THR A 49 9.80 2.16 0.71
N LEU A 50 9.58 3.32 1.32
CA LEU A 50 9.72 3.50 2.75
C LEU A 50 8.39 3.21 3.44
N CYS A 51 8.44 2.42 4.50
CA CYS A 51 7.30 2.27 5.40
C CYS A 51 7.49 3.26 6.55
N MET A 52 6.62 4.27 6.60
CA MET A 52 6.67 5.30 7.65
C MET A 52 5.83 4.88 8.85
N ASP A 53 6.32 5.19 10.04
CA ASP A 53 5.53 5.05 11.27
C ASP A 53 4.71 6.32 11.48
N HIS A 54 3.51 6.32 10.92
CA HIS A 54 2.62 7.48 10.94
C HIS A 54 2.22 7.89 12.37
N GLU A 55 2.10 6.93 13.30
CA GLU A 55 1.75 7.21 14.69
C GLU A 55 2.87 7.98 15.38
N LYS A 56 4.14 7.60 15.16
CA LYS A 56 5.29 8.37 15.65
C LYS A 56 5.41 9.76 15.04
N MET A 57 4.84 9.97 13.86
CA MET A 57 4.73 11.27 13.21
C MET A 57 3.54 12.10 13.71
N GLY A 58 2.75 11.59 14.65
CA GLY A 58 1.58 12.25 15.22
C GLY A 58 0.32 12.15 14.36
N TYR A 59 0.25 11.19 13.44
CA TYR A 59 -0.95 10.92 12.66
C TYR A 59 -1.72 9.73 13.22
N THR A 60 -3.04 9.79 13.11
CA THR A 60 -3.94 8.64 13.27
C THR A 60 -4.26 8.08 11.90
N LEU A 61 -4.27 6.76 11.78
CA LEU A 61 -4.72 6.07 10.57
C LEU A 61 -6.23 5.86 10.63
N TYR A 62 -6.89 6.09 9.51
CA TYR A 62 -8.32 5.89 9.34
C TYR A 62 -8.60 4.97 8.17
N MET A 63 -9.62 4.15 8.32
CA MET A 63 -10.24 3.42 7.24
C MET A 63 -11.49 4.17 6.81
N LEU A 64 -11.62 4.40 5.51
CA LEU A 64 -12.77 5.03 4.87
C LEU A 64 -13.52 3.96 4.10
N GLU A 65 -14.82 3.87 4.31
CA GLU A 65 -15.72 3.10 3.47
C GLU A 65 -16.46 4.07 2.55
N VAL A 66 -16.25 3.92 1.25
CA VAL A 66 -16.70 4.86 0.22
C VAL A 66 -17.62 4.14 -0.75
N GLU A 67 -18.80 4.70 -1.01
CA GLU A 67 -19.72 4.22 -2.03
C GLU A 67 -19.80 5.21 -3.18
N PRO A 68 -19.65 4.75 -4.43
CA PRO A 68 -19.97 5.55 -5.60
C PRO A 68 -21.44 5.96 -5.58
N GLU A 69 -21.72 7.22 -5.90
CA GLU A 69 -23.09 7.67 -6.06
C GLU A 69 -23.73 6.93 -7.24
N ARG A 70 -24.89 6.35 -6.99
CA ARG A 70 -25.74 5.76 -8.03
C ARG A 70 -26.46 6.89 -8.74
N TYR A 71 -25.99 7.26 -9.92
CA TYR A 71 -26.81 8.08 -10.80
C TYR A 71 -28.08 7.28 -11.18
N ALA A 72 -29.20 7.99 -11.38
CA ALA A 72 -30.58 7.50 -11.53
C ALA A 72 -30.83 6.41 -12.60
N LEU A 73 -29.83 5.83 -13.22
CA LEU A 73 -29.86 4.79 -14.23
C LEU A 73 -29.05 3.54 -13.86
N ASP A 74 -29.07 3.07 -12.63
CA ASP A 74 -28.60 1.74 -12.14
C ASP A 74 -27.27 1.17 -12.67
N PHE A 75 -26.49 1.91 -13.43
CA PHE A 75 -25.20 1.45 -13.95
C PHE A 75 -24.04 2.14 -13.26
N ILE A 76 -23.43 1.44 -12.30
CA ILE A 76 -22.06 1.75 -11.90
C ILE A 76 -21.17 1.36 -13.09
N THR A 77 -20.87 2.30 -13.98
CA THR A 77 -19.92 2.06 -15.06
C THR A 77 -18.52 1.98 -14.47
N GLU A 78 -17.64 1.14 -15.05
CA GLU A 78 -16.22 1.07 -14.65
C GLU A 78 -15.57 2.46 -14.63
N LYS A 79 -15.94 3.35 -15.55
CA LYS A 79 -15.47 4.74 -15.61
C LYS A 79 -15.81 5.56 -14.35
N ASN A 80 -16.97 5.35 -13.74
CA ASN A 80 -17.36 6.07 -12.53
C ASN A 80 -16.53 5.59 -11.33
N VAL A 81 -16.30 4.30 -11.22
CA VAL A 81 -15.45 3.70 -10.19
C VAL A 81 -14.02 4.19 -10.32
N GLU A 82 -13.46 4.16 -11.52
CA GLU A 82 -12.11 4.63 -11.80
C GLU A 82 -11.96 6.13 -11.50
N SER A 83 -12.94 6.95 -11.82
CA SER A 83 -12.96 8.37 -11.49
C SER A 83 -12.91 8.59 -9.97
N VAL A 84 -13.71 7.85 -9.20
CA VAL A 84 -13.73 7.95 -7.74
C VAL A 84 -12.40 7.49 -7.13
N ILE A 85 -11.83 6.39 -7.63
CA ILE A 85 -10.50 5.92 -7.20
C ILE A 85 -9.44 7.00 -7.47
N ASN A 86 -9.46 7.62 -8.64
CA ASN A 86 -8.52 8.68 -9.00
C ASN A 86 -8.71 9.93 -8.12
N ASN A 87 -9.93 10.28 -7.76
CA ASN A 87 -10.20 11.38 -6.83
C ASN A 87 -9.70 11.05 -5.44
N LEU A 88 -9.93 9.84 -4.93
CA LEU A 88 -9.40 9.38 -3.64
C LEU A 88 -7.87 9.44 -3.59
N ARG A 89 -7.19 8.99 -4.64
CA ARG A 89 -5.72 8.98 -4.70
C ARG A 89 -5.09 10.37 -4.72
N LYS A 90 -5.84 11.41 -5.09
CA LYS A 90 -5.38 12.81 -5.07
C LYS A 90 -5.52 13.46 -3.70
N ILE A 91 -6.27 12.86 -2.78
CA ILE A 91 -6.46 13.41 -1.44
C ILE A 91 -5.18 13.21 -0.64
N GLU A 92 -4.66 14.30 -0.09
CA GLU A 92 -3.48 14.26 0.77
C GLU A 92 -3.72 13.34 1.97
N GLY A 93 -2.75 12.49 2.25
CA GLY A 93 -2.81 11.52 3.34
C GLY A 93 -3.48 10.20 3.00
N VAL A 94 -4.08 10.03 1.82
CA VAL A 94 -4.55 8.72 1.37
C VAL A 94 -3.35 7.85 0.98
N LEU A 95 -3.26 6.68 1.62
CA LEU A 95 -2.13 5.75 1.52
C LEU A 95 -2.45 4.55 0.63
N PHE A 96 -3.71 4.16 0.56
CA PHE A 96 -4.13 2.97 -0.16
C PHE A 96 -5.61 3.05 -0.51
N VAL A 97 -5.99 2.57 -1.68
CA VAL A 97 -7.38 2.44 -2.13
C VAL A 97 -7.58 1.06 -2.72
N ALA A 98 -8.64 0.38 -2.34
CA ALA A 98 -9.06 -0.89 -2.90
C ALA A 98 -10.56 -0.87 -3.26
N GLN A 99 -10.91 -1.50 -4.36
CA GLN A 99 -12.30 -1.74 -4.72
C GLN A 99 -12.76 -3.07 -4.13
N CYS A 100 -13.95 -3.08 -3.53
CA CYS A 100 -14.59 -4.25 -2.92
C CYS A 100 -16.05 -4.29 -3.35
N ASN A 101 -16.47 -5.25 -4.15
CA ASN A 101 -17.89 -5.56 -4.47
C ASN A 101 -18.86 -4.35 -4.49
N GLY A 102 -18.57 -3.34 -5.32
CA GLY A 102 -19.44 -2.16 -5.48
C GLY A 102 -19.18 -1.02 -4.48
N SER A 103 -18.30 -1.21 -3.52
CA SER A 103 -17.78 -0.17 -2.62
C SER A 103 -16.27 -0.03 -2.77
N MET A 104 -15.71 0.98 -2.14
CA MET A 104 -14.28 1.17 -2.05
C MET A 104 -13.85 1.31 -0.60
N VAL A 105 -12.68 0.81 -0.29
CA VAL A 105 -12.03 1.01 0.99
C VAL A 105 -10.76 1.81 0.75
N ALA A 106 -10.60 2.91 1.48
CA ALA A 106 -9.38 3.68 1.47
C ALA A 106 -8.78 3.75 2.86
N PHE A 107 -7.45 3.79 2.94
CA PHE A 107 -6.73 4.04 4.17
C PHE A 107 -6.05 5.39 4.06
N CYS A 108 -6.25 6.24 5.07
CA CYS A 108 -5.62 7.55 5.10
C CYS A 108 -5.00 7.83 6.48
N ARG A 109 -4.03 8.76 6.48
CA ARG A 109 -3.47 9.34 7.70
C ARG A 109 -4.02 10.75 7.89
N SER A 110 -4.36 11.12 9.11
CA SER A 110 -4.75 12.48 9.46
C SER A 110 -4.42 12.77 10.92
N LYS A 111 -4.15 14.03 11.27
CA LYS A 111 -3.98 14.46 12.67
C LYS A 111 -5.30 14.52 13.40
N GLU A 112 -6.36 14.87 12.67
CA GLU A 112 -7.71 14.95 13.17
C GLU A 112 -8.62 14.00 12.40
N ARG A 113 -9.87 13.85 12.84
CA ARG A 113 -10.84 13.05 12.09
C ARG A 113 -11.03 13.66 10.70
N PRO A 114 -10.74 12.92 9.62
CA PRO A 114 -10.81 13.47 8.28
C PRO A 114 -12.25 13.85 7.92
N ASN A 115 -12.41 15.04 7.33
CA ASN A 115 -13.62 15.47 6.65
C ASN A 115 -13.33 15.44 5.15
N ILE A 116 -13.76 14.40 4.49
CA ILE A 116 -13.42 14.12 3.09
C ILE A 116 -14.68 14.17 2.25
N GLU A 117 -14.69 15.05 1.27
CA GLU A 117 -15.68 15.12 0.21
C GLU A 117 -15.07 14.54 -1.08
N ILE A 118 -15.77 13.60 -1.69
CA ILE A 118 -15.30 12.91 -2.89
C ILE A 118 -16.34 13.13 -3.99
N PRO A 119 -15.98 13.81 -5.09
CA PRO A 119 -16.90 13.97 -6.21
C PRO A 119 -17.37 12.61 -6.74
N GLY A 120 -18.69 12.42 -6.83
CA GLY A 120 -19.33 11.21 -7.34
C GLY A 120 -19.35 10.03 -6.36
N ALA A 121 -19.06 10.27 -5.08
CA ALA A 121 -19.13 9.23 -4.05
C ALA A 121 -19.50 9.81 -2.67
N SER A 122 -20.03 8.95 -1.81
CA SER A 122 -20.32 9.26 -0.42
C SER A 122 -19.42 8.46 0.52
N VAL A 123 -18.90 9.09 1.55
CA VAL A 123 -18.14 8.43 2.62
C VAL A 123 -19.14 7.90 3.65
N ARG A 124 -19.32 6.59 3.70
CA ARG A 124 -20.26 5.96 4.63
C ARG A 124 -19.74 5.85 6.03
N ARG A 125 -18.48 5.49 6.16
CA ARG A 125 -17.82 5.29 7.46
C ARG A 125 -16.41 5.84 7.46
N ILE A 126 -16.03 6.38 8.60
CA ILE A 126 -14.66 6.80 8.91
C ILE A 126 -14.32 6.16 10.26
N LEU A 127 -13.47 5.16 10.24
CA LEU A 127 -13.10 4.37 11.40
C LEU A 127 -11.62 4.57 11.75
N PRO A 128 -11.29 5.02 12.98
CA PRO A 128 -9.91 5.08 13.41
C PRO A 128 -9.35 3.67 13.59
N ILE A 129 -8.15 3.44 13.10
CA ILE A 129 -7.43 2.17 13.26
C ILE A 129 -6.71 2.20 14.60
N LYS A 130 -7.14 1.38 15.55
CA LYS A 130 -6.57 1.33 16.90
C LYS A 130 -5.33 0.42 17.01
N ARG A 131 -5.25 -0.62 16.17
CA ARG A 131 -4.13 -1.57 16.12
C ARG A 131 -3.92 -2.07 14.70
N ARG A 132 -2.65 -2.28 14.32
CA ARG A 132 -2.28 -2.82 13.02
C ARG A 132 -1.14 -3.84 13.17
N TRP A 133 -1.09 -4.79 12.27
CA TRP A 133 -0.04 -5.82 12.17
C TRP A 133 0.67 -5.75 10.82
N GLY A 134 1.01 -4.58 10.37
CA GLY A 134 1.70 -4.32 9.13
C GLY A 134 1.76 -2.84 8.83
N ASN A 135 2.54 -2.47 7.84
CA ASN A 135 2.68 -1.10 7.39
C ASN A 135 2.13 -0.95 5.98
N PHE A 136 1.49 0.18 5.71
CA PHE A 136 1.15 0.57 4.35
C PHE A 136 2.39 1.17 3.69
N ALA A 137 2.67 0.72 2.48
CA ALA A 137 3.64 1.37 1.63
C ALA A 137 3.03 2.69 1.13
N GLU A 138 3.76 3.78 1.21
CA GLU A 138 3.35 5.04 0.60
C GLU A 138 3.56 4.97 -0.92
N TYR A 139 2.59 5.48 -1.68
CA TYR A 139 2.66 5.58 -3.13
C TYR A 139 3.40 6.84 -3.56
#